data_cb8f42eae2f10134783d185d9a48c07f
#
_entry.id   cb8f42eae2f10134783d185d9a48c07f
#
_cell.length_a   1.000
_cell.length_b   1.000
_cell.length_c   1.000
_cell.angle_alpha   90.00
_cell.angle_beta   90.00
_cell.angle_gamma   90.00
#
_symmetry.space_group_name_H-M   'P 1'
#
loop_
_entity.id
_entity.type
_entity.pdbx_description
1 polymer ?
#
loop_
_entity_poly.entity_id
_entity_poly.type
_entity_poly.pdbx_seq_one_letter_code
_entity_poly.pdbx_strand_id
1 'polypeptide(L)'
;LSNETPAEKKALKTLKLGKTYSLVGEPENYILLDYIRYSTDGINYAKPLHHMALFNRLLKERYEGKLYLKYEFDVDALPEVCNLLAEDTNTISVTVNGETVERNGSSPLEKALWKYDVASKLKVGRNEIVILINYFQSETVYYALFGENVTETLKNCLAYDTDIEACALKGSFGVYGDFAKGKEENIVIGENFRIGKQKQTITRLIEEGYPFFSGDITLKQTVIVEDTN
;
A
#
# COMPACT_ATOMS: atom_id res chain seq x y z
N LEU A 1 -0.93 -36.35 -45.66
CA LEU A 1 -0.42 -35.54 -44.54
C LEU A 1 0.48 -36.42 -43.71
N SER A 2 1.80 -36.28 -43.87
CA SER A 2 2.81 -37.00 -43.08
C SER A 2 2.78 -36.47 -41.64
N ASN A 3 2.44 -37.33 -40.68
CA ASN A 3 2.61 -37.11 -39.27
C ASN A 3 4.12 -37.21 -38.92
N GLU A 4 4.88 -36.17 -39.19
CA GLU A 4 6.22 -36.07 -38.63
C GLU A 4 6.12 -35.68 -37.16
N THR A 5 6.43 -36.61 -36.30
CA THR A 5 6.61 -36.34 -34.84
C THR A 5 7.75 -35.34 -34.72
N PRO A 6 7.55 -34.19 -34.05
CA PRO A 6 8.64 -33.22 -33.87
C PRO A 6 9.84 -33.90 -33.20
N ALA A 7 11.02 -33.76 -33.79
CA ALA A 7 12.24 -34.32 -33.24
C ALA A 7 12.44 -33.76 -31.79
N GLU A 8 12.64 -34.64 -30.84
CA GLU A 8 12.89 -34.29 -29.44
C GLU A 8 14.20 -33.47 -29.37
N LYS A 9 14.07 -32.19 -29.04
CA LYS A 9 15.22 -31.30 -28.87
C LYS A 9 15.96 -31.71 -27.59
N LYS A 10 17.10 -32.39 -27.72
CA LYS A 10 17.99 -32.66 -26.60
C LYS A 10 18.72 -31.38 -26.20
N ALA A 11 18.66 -31.02 -24.90
CA ALA A 11 19.49 -29.95 -24.36
C ALA A 11 20.97 -30.33 -24.47
N LEU A 12 21.76 -29.50 -25.13
CA LEU A 12 23.19 -29.72 -25.32
C LEU A 12 23.99 -29.36 -24.05
N LYS A 13 23.52 -28.37 -23.30
CA LYS A 13 24.21 -27.89 -22.08
C LYS A 13 23.18 -27.26 -21.12
N THR A 14 23.38 -27.46 -19.83
CA THR A 14 22.61 -26.80 -18.78
C THR A 14 23.42 -25.65 -18.19
N LEU A 15 22.88 -24.43 -18.22
CA LEU A 15 23.46 -23.27 -17.58
C LEU A 15 22.78 -23.03 -16.24
N LYS A 16 23.57 -22.85 -15.19
CA LYS A 16 23.06 -22.43 -13.89
C LYS A 16 23.01 -20.90 -13.84
N LEU A 17 21.83 -20.36 -13.66
CA LEU A 17 21.65 -18.93 -13.41
C LEU A 17 22.13 -18.60 -11.98
N GLY A 18 22.69 -17.41 -11.81
CA GLY A 18 22.99 -16.85 -10.50
C GLY A 18 21.69 -16.52 -9.75
N LYS A 19 21.82 -16.20 -8.46
CA LYS A 19 20.66 -15.83 -7.63
C LYS A 19 20.38 -14.33 -7.60
N THR A 20 21.32 -13.52 -8.11
CA THR A 20 21.28 -12.06 -8.06
C THR A 20 20.86 -11.50 -9.41
N TYR A 21 19.94 -10.57 -9.40
CA TYR A 21 19.39 -9.91 -10.58
C TYR A 21 19.54 -8.39 -10.45
N SER A 22 19.81 -7.71 -11.56
CA SER A 22 19.73 -6.26 -11.65
C SER A 22 18.31 -5.85 -12.04
N LEU A 23 17.78 -4.82 -11.40
CA LEU A 23 16.54 -4.17 -11.80
C LEU A 23 16.78 -3.33 -13.05
N VAL A 24 15.84 -3.37 -13.98
CA VAL A 24 15.83 -2.48 -15.14
C VAL A 24 14.85 -1.35 -14.88
N GLY A 25 15.37 -0.12 -14.84
CA GLY A 25 14.59 1.06 -14.48
C GLY A 25 14.41 1.22 -12.98
N GLU A 26 13.49 2.10 -12.62
CA GLU A 26 13.10 2.41 -11.24
C GLU A 26 11.60 2.16 -11.09
N PRO A 27 11.19 0.93 -10.79
CA PRO A 27 9.76 0.62 -10.64
C PRO A 27 9.18 1.42 -9.48
N GLU A 28 7.99 1.98 -9.68
CA GLU A 28 7.24 2.60 -8.59
C GLU A 28 6.86 1.54 -7.56
N ASN A 29 7.03 1.86 -6.30
CA ASN A 29 6.78 0.97 -5.18
C ASN A 29 5.70 1.54 -4.26
N TYR A 30 5.23 0.71 -3.34
CA TYR A 30 4.16 1.06 -2.42
C TYR A 30 4.56 0.73 -0.99
N ILE A 31 4.05 1.52 -0.03
CA ILE A 31 3.93 1.14 1.38
C ILE A 31 2.48 1.37 1.81
N LEU A 32 1.88 0.36 2.41
CA LEU A 32 0.51 0.42 2.91
C LEU A 32 0.51 0.96 4.33
N LEU A 33 -0.40 1.90 4.60
CA LEU A 33 -0.62 2.52 5.90
C LEU A 33 -2.04 2.13 6.38
N ASP A 34 -2.14 0.99 7.05
CA ASP A 34 -3.40 0.37 7.48
C ASP A 34 -3.68 0.53 8.98
N TYR A 35 -2.70 0.99 9.76
CA TYR A 35 -2.84 1.33 11.17
C TYR A 35 -2.99 2.84 11.38
N ILE A 36 -4.02 3.22 12.10
CA ILE A 36 -4.43 4.62 12.29
C ILE A 36 -4.46 4.95 13.78
N ARG A 37 -3.98 6.13 14.15
CA ARG A 37 -4.38 6.82 15.38
C ARG A 37 -5.48 7.82 15.02
N TYR A 38 -6.57 7.83 15.76
CA TYR A 38 -7.64 8.78 15.50
C TYR A 38 -7.85 9.72 16.68
N SER A 39 -8.41 10.88 16.38
CA SER A 39 -8.79 11.89 17.36
C SER A 39 -10.05 12.63 16.90
N THR A 40 -10.88 13.07 17.85
CA THR A 40 -12.05 13.91 17.60
C THR A 40 -11.78 15.40 17.84
N ASP A 41 -10.66 15.71 18.51
CA ASP A 41 -10.26 17.10 18.85
C ASP A 41 -8.96 17.54 18.15
N GLY A 42 -8.26 16.61 17.44
CA GLY A 42 -6.99 16.86 16.78
C GLY A 42 -5.78 16.94 17.73
N ILE A 43 -5.97 16.73 19.02
CA ILE A 43 -4.93 16.85 20.06
C ILE A 43 -4.67 15.50 20.73
N ASN A 44 -5.74 14.85 21.19
CA ASN A 44 -5.68 13.61 21.94
C ASN A 44 -5.89 12.41 21.01
N TYR A 45 -4.81 11.75 20.60
CA TYR A 45 -4.88 10.61 19.69
C TYR A 45 -4.95 9.28 20.44
N ALA A 46 -5.86 8.42 20.01
CA ALA A 46 -5.96 7.04 20.49
C ALA A 46 -4.71 6.23 20.17
N LYS A 47 -4.58 5.05 20.78
CA LYS A 47 -3.55 4.07 20.37
C LYS A 47 -3.79 3.61 18.94
N PRO A 48 -2.75 3.21 18.19
CA PRO A 48 -2.92 2.69 16.84
C PRO A 48 -3.87 1.50 16.81
N LEU A 49 -4.74 1.47 15.80
CA LEU A 49 -5.59 0.33 15.49
C LEU A 49 -5.76 0.22 13.98
N HIS A 50 -6.10 -0.97 13.52
CA HIS A 50 -6.35 -1.23 12.09
C HIS A 50 -7.58 -0.43 11.62
N HIS A 51 -7.53 0.13 10.41
CA HIS A 51 -8.59 0.99 9.85
C HIS A 51 -9.98 0.34 9.92
N MET A 52 -10.12 -0.95 9.58
CA MET A 52 -11.39 -1.67 9.67
C MET A 52 -11.92 -1.76 11.11
N ALA A 53 -11.03 -1.89 12.10
CA ALA A 53 -11.44 -1.91 13.51
C ALA A 53 -11.94 -0.54 13.98
N LEU A 54 -11.32 0.54 13.49
CA LEU A 54 -11.82 1.91 13.70
C LEU A 54 -13.18 2.08 13.05
N PHE A 55 -13.31 1.73 11.78
CA PHE A 55 -14.58 1.85 11.04
C PHE A 55 -15.73 1.12 11.75
N ASN A 56 -15.53 -0.15 12.12
CA ASN A 56 -16.51 -0.92 12.87
C ASN A 56 -16.89 -0.30 14.22
N ARG A 57 -15.95 0.36 14.91
CA ARG A 57 -16.23 1.10 16.14
C ARG A 57 -17.11 2.28 15.88
N LEU A 58 -16.78 3.13 14.90
CA LEU A 58 -17.55 4.33 14.55
C LEU A 58 -18.98 3.99 14.15
N LEU A 59 -19.17 2.90 13.38
CA LEU A 59 -20.49 2.40 13.02
C LEU A 59 -21.32 1.99 14.27
N LYS A 60 -20.71 1.26 15.20
CA LYS A 60 -21.39 0.83 16.44
C LYS A 60 -21.74 1.99 17.37
N GLU A 61 -20.84 2.96 17.47
CA GLU A 61 -21.01 4.15 18.30
C GLU A 61 -21.93 5.18 17.63
N ARG A 62 -22.28 4.98 16.37
CA ARG A 62 -23.02 5.95 15.52
C ARG A 62 -22.37 7.33 15.57
N TYR A 63 -21.03 7.33 15.48
CA TYR A 63 -20.28 8.57 15.54
C TYR A 63 -20.60 9.47 14.33
N GLU A 64 -20.72 10.78 14.59
CA GLU A 64 -20.86 11.82 13.57
C GLU A 64 -20.01 13.02 13.98
N GLY A 65 -19.26 13.58 13.04
CA GLY A 65 -18.46 14.79 13.27
C GLY A 65 -17.05 14.75 12.68
N LYS A 66 -16.24 15.72 13.08
CA LYS A 66 -14.84 15.83 12.65
C LYS A 66 -14.02 14.69 13.23
N LEU A 67 -13.25 14.05 12.34
CA LEU A 67 -12.35 12.96 12.72
C LEU A 67 -10.97 13.18 12.09
N TYR A 68 -9.94 13.16 12.93
CA TYR A 68 -8.54 13.26 12.52
C TYR A 68 -7.95 11.87 12.46
N LEU A 69 -7.54 11.45 11.27
CA LEU A 69 -6.91 10.16 10.99
C LEU A 69 -5.41 10.37 10.82
N LYS A 70 -4.61 9.90 11.78
CA LYS A 70 -3.15 10.05 11.78
C LYS A 70 -2.49 8.73 11.40
N TYR A 71 -1.69 8.78 10.34
CA TYR A 71 -0.83 7.71 9.88
C TYR A 71 0.61 8.06 10.19
N GLU A 72 1.37 7.12 10.73
CA GLU A 72 2.76 7.32 11.11
C GLU A 72 3.65 6.31 10.39
N PHE A 73 4.80 6.76 9.88
CA PHE A 73 5.78 5.92 9.18
C PHE A 73 7.18 6.49 9.29
N ASP A 74 8.18 5.67 9.03
CA ASP A 74 9.58 6.06 9.12
C ASP A 74 10.24 6.14 7.74
N VAL A 75 11.16 7.10 7.58
CA VAL A 75 11.90 7.35 6.34
C VAL A 75 13.40 7.35 6.65
N ASP A 76 14.14 6.38 6.11
CA ASP A 76 15.60 6.29 6.23
C ASP A 76 16.31 7.12 5.14
N ALA A 77 15.70 7.24 3.96
CA ALA A 77 16.19 8.06 2.85
C ALA A 77 15.02 8.70 2.11
N LEU A 78 15.14 10.02 1.84
CA LEU A 78 14.10 10.78 1.16
C LEU A 78 13.93 10.30 -0.29
N PRO A 79 12.71 9.97 -0.71
CA PRO A 79 12.41 9.64 -2.09
C PRO A 79 12.31 10.91 -2.95
N GLU A 80 12.69 10.84 -4.22
CA GLU A 80 12.48 11.94 -5.17
C GLU A 80 11.00 12.10 -5.52
N VAL A 81 10.28 10.99 -5.61
CA VAL A 81 8.84 10.95 -5.90
C VAL A 81 8.15 10.17 -4.80
N CYS A 82 7.15 10.79 -4.17
CA CYS A 82 6.29 10.15 -3.20
C CYS A 82 4.90 10.80 -3.24
N ASN A 83 3.89 9.99 -3.50
CA ASN A 83 2.50 10.41 -3.52
C ASN A 83 1.72 9.64 -2.45
N LEU A 84 0.94 10.35 -1.66
CA LEU A 84 -0.11 9.74 -0.86
C LEU A 84 -1.29 9.41 -1.78
N LEU A 85 -1.78 8.19 -1.68
CA LEU A 85 -3.02 7.71 -2.27
C LEU A 85 -4.02 7.44 -1.16
N ALA A 86 -5.13 8.16 -1.15
CA ALA A 86 -6.19 8.03 -0.16
C ALA A 86 -7.55 8.20 -0.83
N GLU A 87 -8.55 7.46 -0.38
CA GLU A 87 -9.92 7.68 -0.83
C GLU A 87 -10.46 9.04 -0.35
N ASP A 88 -11.36 9.61 -1.14
CA ASP A 88 -12.13 10.77 -0.69
C ASP A 88 -13.25 10.30 0.24
N THR A 89 -13.04 10.53 1.51
CA THR A 89 -13.97 10.17 2.58
C THR A 89 -14.55 11.41 3.25
N ASN A 90 -15.11 12.35 2.48
CA ASN A 90 -15.50 13.66 2.98
C ASN A 90 -14.33 14.45 3.59
N THR A 91 -13.19 14.42 2.88
CA THR A 91 -11.93 15.01 3.30
C THR A 91 -12.01 16.52 3.36
N ILE A 92 -11.67 17.10 4.51
CA ILE A 92 -11.58 18.54 4.74
C ILE A 92 -10.17 19.05 4.46
N SER A 93 -9.16 18.34 4.95
CA SER A 93 -7.75 18.70 4.74
C SER A 93 -6.82 17.51 4.91
N VAL A 94 -5.66 17.59 4.27
CA VAL A 94 -4.56 16.64 4.43
C VAL A 94 -3.31 17.42 4.83
N THR A 95 -2.61 16.97 5.86
CA THR A 95 -1.33 17.55 6.27
C THR A 95 -0.25 16.49 6.37
N VAL A 96 0.98 16.86 6.07
CA VAL A 96 2.18 16.03 6.24
C VAL A 96 3.14 16.80 7.14
N ASN A 97 3.51 16.23 8.28
CA ASN A 97 4.36 16.88 9.28
C ASN A 97 3.85 18.28 9.70
N GLY A 98 2.53 18.47 9.72
CA GLY A 98 1.88 19.74 10.05
C GLY A 98 1.72 20.73 8.89
N GLU A 99 2.26 20.44 7.71
CA GLU A 99 2.11 21.30 6.52
C GLU A 99 0.98 20.76 5.61
N THR A 100 0.08 21.65 5.18
CA THR A 100 -1.03 21.30 4.28
C THR A 100 -0.50 20.88 2.91
N VAL A 101 -1.11 19.84 2.35
CA VAL A 101 -0.89 19.37 0.98
C VAL A 101 -2.21 19.36 0.23
N GLU A 102 -2.13 19.78 -1.04
CA GLU A 102 -3.29 19.87 -1.90
C GLU A 102 -3.38 18.65 -2.80
N ARG A 103 -4.62 18.27 -3.12
CA ARG A 103 -4.89 17.23 -4.10
C ARG A 103 -4.32 17.61 -5.47
N ASN A 104 -3.55 16.72 -6.10
CA ASN A 104 -2.99 16.92 -7.43
C ASN A 104 -3.44 15.88 -8.46
N GLY A 105 -4.63 15.33 -8.29
CA GLY A 105 -5.23 14.38 -9.22
C GLY A 105 -5.82 13.15 -8.54
N SER A 106 -5.91 12.07 -9.31
CA SER A 106 -6.35 10.76 -8.84
C SER A 106 -5.40 9.67 -9.32
N SER A 107 -5.47 8.50 -8.71
CA SER A 107 -4.71 7.35 -9.16
C SER A 107 -5.20 6.88 -10.53
N PRO A 108 -4.31 6.52 -11.48
CA PRO A 108 -4.72 5.94 -12.75
C PRO A 108 -5.33 4.54 -12.61
N LEU A 109 -5.04 3.84 -11.51
CA LEU A 109 -5.55 2.49 -11.23
C LEU A 109 -6.97 2.53 -10.65
N GLU A 110 -7.22 3.51 -9.77
CA GLU A 110 -8.50 3.66 -9.06
C GLU A 110 -8.83 5.14 -8.94
N LYS A 111 -9.90 5.59 -9.63
CA LYS A 111 -10.29 7.00 -9.66
C LYS A 111 -10.79 7.54 -8.31
N ALA A 112 -11.27 6.66 -7.44
CA ALA A 112 -11.68 7.01 -6.07
C ALA A 112 -10.47 7.40 -5.21
N LEU A 113 -9.27 6.88 -5.52
CA LEU A 113 -8.03 7.22 -4.82
C LEU A 113 -7.51 8.58 -5.28
N TRP A 114 -7.60 9.56 -4.41
CA TRP A 114 -7.02 10.87 -4.60
C TRP A 114 -5.51 10.83 -4.36
N LYS A 115 -4.80 11.63 -5.16
CA LYS A 115 -3.35 11.71 -5.13
C LYS A 115 -2.90 13.04 -4.56
N TYR A 116 -1.91 13.00 -3.65
CA TYR A 116 -1.26 14.16 -3.06
C TYR A 116 0.25 14.00 -3.19
N ASP A 117 0.94 14.99 -3.76
CA ASP A 117 2.42 14.99 -3.78
C ASP A 117 2.94 15.36 -2.38
N VAL A 118 3.64 14.42 -1.76
CA VAL A 118 4.13 14.56 -0.38
C VAL A 118 5.65 14.55 -0.28
N ALA A 119 6.37 14.31 -1.38
CA ALA A 119 7.83 14.13 -1.36
C ALA A 119 8.57 15.28 -0.68
N SER A 120 8.22 16.52 -1.00
CA SER A 120 8.86 17.73 -0.47
C SER A 120 8.55 18.01 1.01
N LYS A 121 7.58 17.31 1.60
CA LYS A 121 7.16 17.46 3.00
C LYS A 121 7.69 16.37 3.92
N LEU A 122 8.35 15.36 3.34
CA LEU A 122 8.96 14.28 4.11
C LEU A 122 10.29 14.73 4.74
N LYS A 123 10.61 14.10 5.86
CA LYS A 123 11.89 14.24 6.57
C LYS A 123 12.46 12.87 6.90
N VAL A 124 13.77 12.77 7.08
CA VAL A 124 14.40 11.56 7.61
C VAL A 124 13.94 11.32 9.04
N GLY A 125 13.65 10.09 9.37
CA GLY A 125 13.07 9.66 10.64
C GLY A 125 11.55 9.58 10.60
N ARG A 126 10.90 9.84 11.72
CA ARG A 126 9.44 9.71 11.90
C ARG A 126 8.69 10.81 11.15
N ASN A 127 7.71 10.38 10.36
CA ASN A 127 6.78 11.24 9.64
C ASN A 127 5.35 10.93 10.06
N GLU A 128 4.47 11.90 9.90
CA GLU A 128 3.04 11.75 10.11
C GLU A 128 2.24 12.40 8.98
N ILE A 129 1.17 11.72 8.60
CA ILE A 129 0.13 12.27 7.73
C ILE A 129 -1.14 12.35 8.58
N VAL A 130 -1.82 13.49 8.53
CA VAL A 130 -3.11 13.65 9.18
C VAL A 130 -4.15 14.01 8.13
N ILE A 131 -5.19 13.18 8.01
CA ILE A 131 -6.36 13.44 7.18
C ILE A 131 -7.49 13.83 8.10
N LEU A 132 -8.00 15.05 7.95
CA LEU A 132 -9.20 15.52 8.63
C LEU A 132 -10.41 15.27 7.73
N ILE A 133 -11.37 14.54 8.22
CA ILE A 133 -12.62 14.21 7.52
C ILE A 133 -13.84 14.69 8.31
N ASN A 134 -14.97 14.82 7.62
CA ASN A 134 -16.28 14.95 8.26
C ASN A 134 -17.01 13.60 8.18
N TYR A 135 -16.87 12.80 9.24
CA TYR A 135 -17.46 11.46 9.28
C TYR A 135 -18.94 11.51 9.58
N PHE A 136 -19.73 10.79 8.80
CA PHE A 136 -21.16 10.55 9.07
C PHE A 136 -21.62 9.29 8.32
N GLN A 137 -22.74 8.74 8.77
CA GLN A 137 -23.49 7.70 8.05
C GLN A 137 -24.97 8.04 8.11
N SER A 138 -25.67 7.85 7.02
CA SER A 138 -27.12 8.05 6.95
C SER A 138 -27.91 6.97 7.71
N GLU A 139 -29.13 7.27 8.07
CA GLU A 139 -30.05 6.29 8.67
C GLU A 139 -30.29 5.06 7.77
N THR A 140 -30.16 5.21 6.45
CA THR A 140 -30.26 4.10 5.51
C THR A 140 -29.14 3.08 5.74
N VAL A 141 -27.91 3.55 5.96
CA VAL A 141 -26.75 2.69 6.28
C VAL A 141 -27.00 1.97 7.61
N TYR A 142 -27.38 2.68 8.63
CA TYR A 142 -27.67 2.09 9.93
C TYR A 142 -28.84 1.10 9.90
N TYR A 143 -29.89 1.39 9.14
CA TYR A 143 -30.98 0.44 8.94
C TYR A 143 -30.51 -0.82 8.21
N ALA A 144 -29.70 -0.69 7.15
CA ALA A 144 -29.17 -1.83 6.42
C ALA A 144 -28.27 -2.74 7.28
N LEU A 145 -27.48 -2.15 8.21
CA LEU A 145 -26.57 -2.88 9.08
C LEU A 145 -27.24 -3.49 10.31
N PHE A 146 -28.16 -2.77 10.94
CA PHE A 146 -28.66 -3.10 12.28
C PHE A 146 -30.18 -3.17 12.37
N GLY A 147 -30.90 -2.92 11.27
CA GLY A 147 -32.36 -2.96 11.22
C GLY A 147 -32.93 -4.37 11.32
N GLU A 148 -34.18 -4.46 11.78
CA GLU A 148 -34.95 -5.69 11.73
C GLU A 148 -35.57 -5.87 10.33
N ASN A 149 -35.62 -7.13 9.84
CA ASN A 149 -36.22 -7.50 8.55
C ASN A 149 -35.63 -6.80 7.33
N VAL A 150 -34.31 -6.52 7.35
CA VAL A 150 -33.58 -5.95 6.23
C VAL A 150 -33.49 -6.95 5.07
N THR A 151 -33.86 -6.53 3.87
CA THR A 151 -33.80 -7.39 2.67
C THR A 151 -32.35 -7.66 2.27
N GLU A 152 -32.08 -8.85 1.70
CA GLU A 152 -30.78 -9.20 1.13
C GLU A 152 -30.33 -8.19 0.07
N THR A 153 -31.25 -7.69 -0.76
CA THR A 153 -30.95 -6.67 -1.77
C THR A 153 -30.37 -5.41 -1.14
N LEU A 154 -30.95 -4.93 -0.04
CA LEU A 154 -30.44 -3.72 0.63
C LEU A 154 -29.05 -3.96 1.25
N LYS A 155 -28.80 -5.13 1.81
CA LYS A 155 -27.49 -5.50 2.35
C LYS A 155 -26.42 -5.60 1.25
N ASN A 156 -26.76 -6.22 0.11
CA ASN A 156 -25.83 -6.42 -0.99
C ASN A 156 -25.53 -5.14 -1.79
N CYS A 157 -26.42 -4.16 -1.74
CA CYS A 157 -26.26 -2.86 -2.38
C CYS A 157 -25.85 -1.76 -1.39
N LEU A 158 -25.41 -2.12 -0.17
CA LEU A 158 -25.01 -1.15 0.83
C LEU A 158 -23.78 -0.38 0.36
N ALA A 159 -23.90 0.95 0.31
CA ALA A 159 -22.80 1.88 0.14
C ALA A 159 -22.73 2.77 1.40
N TYR A 160 -21.54 2.97 1.91
CA TYR A 160 -21.30 3.85 3.05
C TYR A 160 -21.20 5.30 2.58
N ASP A 161 -21.69 6.24 3.41
CA ASP A 161 -21.56 7.68 3.13
C ASP A 161 -20.13 8.16 3.40
N THR A 162 -19.48 7.58 4.41
CA THR A 162 -18.05 7.79 4.72
C THR A 162 -17.44 6.45 5.07
N ASP A 163 -16.41 6.05 4.35
CA ASP A 163 -15.63 4.84 4.65
C ASP A 163 -14.29 5.21 5.30
N ILE A 164 -13.65 4.26 5.97
CA ILE A 164 -12.31 4.40 6.54
C ILE A 164 -11.41 3.34 5.92
N GLU A 165 -10.69 3.73 4.90
CA GLU A 165 -9.80 2.85 4.13
C GLU A 165 -8.33 3.02 4.54
N ALA A 166 -7.52 2.03 4.18
CA ALA A 166 -6.08 2.14 4.26
C ALA A 166 -5.57 3.16 3.23
N CYS A 167 -4.56 3.94 3.61
CA CYS A 167 -3.84 4.78 2.67
C CYS A 167 -2.60 4.07 2.15
N ALA A 168 -2.07 4.49 1.01
CA ALA A 168 -0.79 4.03 0.50
C ALA A 168 0.12 5.20 0.14
N LEU A 169 1.42 5.04 0.34
CA LEU A 169 2.41 5.89 -0.29
C LEU A 169 2.94 5.16 -1.52
N LYS A 170 3.01 5.86 -2.65
CA LYS A 170 3.49 5.37 -3.93
C LYS A 170 4.62 6.25 -4.43
N GLY A 171 5.75 5.65 -4.86
CA GLY A 171 6.86 6.44 -5.40
C GLY A 171 8.12 5.66 -5.68
N SER A 172 9.23 6.40 -5.89
CA SER A 172 10.54 5.87 -6.22
C SER A 172 11.35 5.58 -4.95
N PHE A 173 11.01 4.51 -4.24
CA PHE A 173 11.66 4.12 -2.98
C PHE A 173 11.67 2.60 -2.77
N GLY A 174 12.54 2.12 -1.91
CA GLY A 174 12.46 0.78 -1.34
C GLY A 174 11.67 0.79 -0.03
N VAL A 175 11.03 -0.32 0.30
CA VAL A 175 10.37 -0.52 1.59
C VAL A 175 11.09 -1.64 2.34
N TYR A 176 11.56 -1.33 3.53
CA TYR A 176 12.32 -2.26 4.37
C TYR A 176 11.59 -2.48 5.67
N GLY A 177 11.71 -3.68 6.22
CA GLY A 177 11.09 -4.07 7.47
C GLY A 177 11.88 -5.15 8.18
N ASP A 178 11.40 -5.57 9.33
CA ASP A 178 11.92 -6.71 10.05
C ASP A 178 11.16 -7.95 9.57
N PHE A 179 11.84 -8.85 8.87
CA PHE A 179 11.21 -10.02 8.26
C PHE A 179 11.53 -11.29 9.02
N ALA A 180 10.51 -12.11 9.24
CA ALA A 180 10.62 -13.45 9.80
C ALA A 180 9.93 -14.47 8.90
N LYS A 181 10.42 -15.71 8.91
CA LYS A 181 9.72 -16.81 8.26
C LYS A 181 8.47 -17.17 9.07
N GLY A 182 7.35 -17.29 8.38
CA GLY A 182 6.12 -17.82 8.95
C GLY A 182 6.22 -19.32 9.26
N LYS A 183 5.15 -19.90 9.77
CA LYS A 183 5.05 -21.34 10.06
C LYS A 183 5.15 -22.21 8.80
N GLU A 184 4.74 -21.65 7.66
CA GLU A 184 4.85 -22.29 6.35
C GLU A 184 6.03 -21.68 5.59
N GLU A 185 6.77 -22.48 4.84
CA GLU A 185 8.02 -22.08 4.19
C GLU A 185 7.89 -20.89 3.23
N ASN A 186 6.68 -20.67 2.69
CA ASN A 186 6.40 -19.62 1.71
C ASN A 186 5.79 -18.34 2.32
N ILE A 187 5.57 -18.32 3.64
CA ILE A 187 5.01 -17.14 4.32
C ILE A 187 6.15 -16.34 4.93
N VAL A 188 6.20 -15.07 4.57
CA VAL A 188 7.09 -14.08 5.18
C VAL A 188 6.24 -13.10 5.98
N ILE A 189 6.56 -12.94 7.26
CA ILE A 189 5.94 -11.96 8.14
C ILE A 189 6.87 -10.75 8.20
N GLY A 190 6.33 -9.55 7.96
CA GLY A 190 7.08 -8.31 8.03
C GLY A 190 6.47 -7.33 9.03
N GLU A 191 7.32 -6.61 9.75
CA GLU A 191 6.95 -5.59 10.72
C GLU A 191 7.85 -4.36 10.57
N ASN A 192 7.51 -3.25 11.22
CA ASN A 192 8.33 -2.04 11.30
C ASN A 192 8.78 -1.52 9.92
N PHE A 193 7.84 -1.42 8.99
CA PHE A 193 8.13 -0.98 7.65
C PHE A 193 8.56 0.49 7.61
N ARG A 194 9.58 0.77 6.77
CA ARG A 194 10.15 2.10 6.57
C ARG A 194 10.55 2.32 5.12
N ILE A 195 10.48 3.56 4.68
CA ILE A 195 10.91 3.98 3.34
C ILE A 195 12.43 4.18 3.34
N GLY A 196 13.10 3.63 2.34
CA GLY A 196 14.53 3.79 2.16
C GLY A 196 14.93 3.87 0.68
N LYS A 197 16.23 3.92 0.42
CA LYS A 197 16.74 3.99 -0.95
C LYS A 197 16.43 2.70 -1.70
N GLN A 198 15.96 2.82 -2.93
CA GLN A 198 15.69 1.69 -3.81
C GLN A 198 16.98 0.94 -4.16
N LYS A 199 16.98 -0.39 -4.06
CA LYS A 199 18.09 -1.23 -4.49
C LYS A 199 18.01 -1.49 -5.98
N GLN A 200 19.15 -1.41 -6.66
CA GLN A 200 19.27 -1.72 -8.09
C GLN A 200 19.61 -3.20 -8.35
N THR A 201 19.98 -3.93 -7.32
CA THR A 201 20.34 -5.34 -7.39
C THR A 201 19.66 -6.10 -6.27
N ILE A 202 18.98 -7.18 -6.60
CA ILE A 202 18.18 -7.95 -5.65
C ILE A 202 18.42 -9.46 -5.80
N THR A 203 18.28 -10.16 -4.71
CA THR A 203 18.24 -11.63 -4.61
C THR A 203 16.86 -12.11 -4.19
N ARG A 204 16.18 -11.32 -3.34
CA ARG A 204 14.85 -11.59 -2.79
C ARG A 204 14.01 -10.33 -2.84
N LEU A 205 12.97 -10.34 -3.66
CA LEU A 205 12.16 -9.17 -3.94
C LEU A 205 11.54 -8.56 -2.65
N ILE A 206 10.88 -9.38 -1.85
CA ILE A 206 10.16 -8.93 -0.65
C ILE A 206 11.10 -8.32 0.39
N GLU A 207 12.16 -9.05 0.77
CA GLU A 207 13.07 -8.66 1.85
C GLU A 207 14.02 -7.51 1.45
N GLU A 208 14.14 -7.25 0.15
CA GLU A 208 15.09 -6.29 -0.40
C GLU A 208 14.45 -5.06 -1.02
N GLY A 209 13.27 -4.70 -0.52
CA GLY A 209 12.68 -3.39 -0.76
C GLY A 209 11.32 -3.39 -1.44
N TYR A 210 10.69 -4.55 -1.72
CA TYR A 210 9.46 -4.61 -2.50
C TYR A 210 8.35 -5.47 -1.87
N PRO A 211 8.07 -5.37 -0.54
CA PRO A 211 7.09 -6.22 0.13
C PRO A 211 5.65 -5.96 -0.30
N PHE A 212 5.33 -4.74 -0.74
CA PHE A 212 3.99 -4.33 -1.18
C PHE A 212 3.93 -4.06 -2.69
N PHE A 213 4.96 -4.46 -3.44
CA PHE A 213 5.04 -4.19 -4.86
C PHE A 213 3.87 -4.83 -5.62
N SER A 214 3.22 -4.02 -6.45
CA SER A 214 2.18 -4.46 -7.37
C SER A 214 2.44 -3.85 -8.74
N GLY A 215 2.64 -4.69 -9.76
CA GLY A 215 2.93 -4.26 -11.12
C GLY A 215 3.97 -5.15 -11.80
N ASP A 216 4.54 -4.63 -12.87
CA ASP A 216 5.56 -5.32 -13.66
C ASP A 216 6.96 -4.90 -13.22
N ILE A 217 7.85 -5.88 -13.07
CA ILE A 217 9.26 -5.67 -12.75
C ILE A 217 10.12 -6.40 -13.78
N THR A 218 11.09 -5.71 -14.34
CA THR A 218 12.04 -6.31 -15.28
C THR A 218 13.35 -6.61 -14.58
N LEU A 219 13.71 -7.89 -14.56
CA LEU A 219 14.96 -8.39 -13.99
C LEU A 219 15.93 -8.79 -15.09
N LYS A 220 17.19 -8.36 -14.94
CA LYS A 220 18.26 -8.67 -15.88
C LYS A 220 19.38 -9.44 -15.19
N GLN A 221 19.86 -10.49 -15.86
CA GLN A 221 21.07 -11.20 -15.48
C GLN A 221 21.94 -11.45 -16.70
N THR A 222 23.25 -11.30 -16.57
CA THR A 222 24.21 -11.65 -17.62
C THR A 222 24.74 -13.03 -17.36
N VAL A 223 24.68 -13.89 -18.38
CA VAL A 223 25.22 -15.26 -18.34
C VAL A 223 26.28 -15.37 -19.40
N ILE A 224 27.48 -15.84 -19.02
CA ILE A 224 28.56 -16.13 -19.95
C ILE A 224 28.38 -17.55 -20.44
N VAL A 225 28.22 -17.69 -21.75
CA VAL A 225 28.17 -18.99 -22.42
C VAL A 225 29.56 -19.20 -23.01
N GLU A 226 30.31 -20.16 -22.45
CA GLU A 226 31.59 -20.58 -23.05
C GLU A 226 31.33 -21.30 -24.37
N ASP A 227 32.17 -21.05 -25.38
CA ASP A 227 32.05 -21.70 -26.68
C ASP A 227 32.03 -23.22 -26.53
N THR A 228 31.08 -23.84 -27.19
CA THR A 228 30.98 -25.29 -27.32
C THR A 228 31.55 -25.68 -28.65
N ASN A 229 32.88 -25.70 -28.76
CA ASN A 229 33.54 -26.41 -29.85
C ASN A 229 33.51 -27.92 -29.63
#